data_daf6af72c25dfdadb5dc76f8461c7145
#
_entry.id   daf6af72c25dfdadb5dc76f8461c7145
#
_cell.length_a   1.000
_cell.length_b   1.000
_cell.length_c   1.000
_cell.angle_alpha   90.00
_cell.angle_beta   90.00
_cell.angle_gamma   90.00
#
_symmetry.space_group_name_H-M   'P 1'
#
loop_
_entity.id
_entity.type
_entity.pdbx_description
1 polymer ?
#
loop_
_entity_poly.entity_id
_entity_poly.type
_entity_poly.pdbx_seq_one_letter_code
_entity_poly.pdbx_strand_id
1 'polypeptide(L)'
;MKKITIGFYSSRPLEDKRNWSGTMYKMYEQILKYGYEVVWVPIVQLSESQQKIYSFIEKSMQKIFNRGYNQHINLYKSLVLSNKLKNAITRQKIDILFAPTAVCELAFLKTDIPIIYLNDANIAQLLNYYPYYSGFGILSKRETLWLERKTLNNVDVAIFSSEWAVDFAKKNYRIPTEKIKLLKFGANLEVPEHLPSRRVIDGEYRFLFLAVNWERKRGTLAFETLKILKNKGYNVKLTIVGCEPNIQENWVEIIPFLNKNNPADLQKIQDFLLTSHFLFVPTEADCTPIVFCEASGYGLPIISTNTGGVSAHIENGKTGILLPKNATAEDYAHEIEKLLQHPEQILEKSQNARTKYEKELNWENWGNQFNDIIKNILSQ
;
A
#
# COMPACT_ATOMS: atom_id res chain seq x y z
N MET A 1 -35.25 9.21 -3.48
CA MET A 1 -34.68 8.02 -2.80
C MET A 1 -33.89 8.48 -1.59
N LYS A 2 -33.93 7.77 -0.48
CA LYS A 2 -33.08 8.06 0.69
C LYS A 2 -31.60 7.92 0.24
N LYS A 3 -30.79 8.92 0.58
CA LYS A 3 -29.36 8.89 0.27
C LYS A 3 -28.68 7.93 1.22
N ILE A 4 -27.84 7.03 0.72
CA ILE A 4 -27.11 6.03 1.51
C ILE A 4 -25.96 6.73 2.23
N THR A 5 -25.84 6.49 3.52
CA THR A 5 -24.80 7.07 4.38
C THR A 5 -23.77 6.01 4.75
N ILE A 6 -22.50 6.23 4.39
CA ILE A 6 -21.39 5.33 4.69
C ILE A 6 -20.61 5.89 5.89
N GLY A 7 -20.55 5.13 6.98
CA GLY A 7 -19.63 5.40 8.07
C GLY A 7 -18.19 4.99 7.68
N PHE A 8 -17.30 5.96 7.52
CA PHE A 8 -15.92 5.69 7.14
C PHE A 8 -15.00 5.76 8.38
N TYR A 9 -14.53 4.61 8.83
CA TYR A 9 -13.67 4.47 10.00
C TYR A 9 -12.21 4.81 9.67
N SER A 10 -11.65 5.84 10.31
CA SER A 10 -10.27 6.24 10.06
C SER A 10 -9.63 6.98 11.25
N SER A 11 -8.29 7.00 11.28
CA SER A 11 -7.49 7.62 12.34
C SER A 11 -7.47 9.14 12.29
N ARG A 12 -7.80 9.74 11.16
CA ARG A 12 -7.79 11.17 10.90
C ARG A 12 -9.05 11.56 10.14
N PRO A 13 -9.46 12.83 10.17
CA PRO A 13 -10.49 13.35 9.28
C PRO A 13 -10.23 12.93 7.83
N LEU A 14 -11.29 12.68 7.06
CA LEU A 14 -11.20 12.07 5.74
C LEU A 14 -10.52 12.97 4.70
N GLU A 15 -10.53 14.28 4.94
CA GLU A 15 -9.85 15.30 4.12
C GLU A 15 -8.33 15.38 4.38
N ASP A 16 -7.84 14.74 5.44
CA ASP A 16 -6.41 14.73 5.78
C ASP A 16 -5.62 13.77 4.88
N LYS A 17 -4.96 14.31 3.88
CA LYS A 17 -4.14 13.56 2.91
C LYS A 17 -2.91 12.85 3.51
N ARG A 18 -2.62 13.07 4.81
CA ARG A 18 -1.53 12.34 5.51
C ARG A 18 -1.95 10.94 5.93
N ASN A 19 -3.26 10.65 5.93
CA ASN A 19 -3.78 9.36 6.36
C ASN A 19 -3.47 8.30 5.29
N TRP A 20 -2.67 7.28 5.68
CA TRP A 20 -2.20 6.20 4.81
C TRP A 20 -1.64 6.71 3.47
N SER A 21 -0.75 7.71 3.54
CA SER A 21 -0.11 8.35 2.36
C SER A 21 -1.10 8.92 1.33
N GLY A 22 -2.29 9.34 1.78
CA GLY A 22 -3.35 9.88 0.93
C GLY A 22 -4.37 8.84 0.44
N THR A 23 -4.15 7.57 0.68
CA THR A 23 -5.02 6.48 0.21
C THR A 23 -6.44 6.60 0.78
N MET A 24 -6.60 6.90 2.08
CA MET A 24 -7.92 7.11 2.70
C MET A 24 -8.67 8.28 2.07
N TYR A 25 -7.96 9.38 1.79
CA TYR A 25 -8.54 10.55 1.12
C TYR A 25 -9.04 10.19 -0.30
N LYS A 26 -8.26 9.44 -1.06
CA LYS A 26 -8.64 9.00 -2.41
C LYS A 26 -9.86 8.05 -2.40
N MET A 27 -9.94 7.15 -1.45
CA MET A 27 -11.15 6.33 -1.25
C MET A 27 -12.36 7.21 -0.94
N TYR A 28 -12.22 8.17 -0.03
CA TYR A 28 -13.28 9.12 0.32
C TYR A 28 -13.75 9.94 -0.89
N GLU A 29 -12.81 10.50 -1.69
CA GLU A 29 -13.15 11.20 -2.93
C GLU A 29 -14.01 10.33 -3.87
N GLN A 30 -13.62 9.07 -4.06
CA GLN A 30 -14.37 8.17 -4.92
C GLN A 30 -15.76 7.85 -4.37
N ILE A 31 -15.91 7.61 -3.09
CA ILE A 31 -17.21 7.35 -2.47
C ILE A 31 -18.16 8.54 -2.67
N LEU A 32 -17.66 9.76 -2.50
CA LEU A 32 -18.43 10.99 -2.75
C LEU A 32 -18.83 11.14 -4.23
N LYS A 33 -17.93 10.79 -5.16
CA LYS A 33 -18.18 10.85 -6.62
C LYS A 33 -19.41 10.04 -7.05
N TYR A 34 -19.69 8.91 -6.34
CA TYR A 34 -20.87 8.08 -6.58
C TYR A 34 -22.15 8.56 -5.86
N GLY A 35 -22.10 9.73 -5.20
CA GLY A 35 -23.25 10.39 -4.59
C GLY A 35 -23.65 9.85 -3.22
N TYR A 36 -22.84 9.02 -2.59
CA TYR A 36 -23.04 8.59 -1.21
C TYR A 36 -22.77 9.72 -0.22
N GLU A 37 -23.46 9.70 0.90
CA GLU A 37 -23.08 10.52 2.06
C GLU A 37 -21.99 9.78 2.83
N VAL A 38 -20.99 10.51 3.32
CA VAL A 38 -19.92 9.91 4.11
C VAL A 38 -19.83 10.61 5.46
N VAL A 39 -19.89 9.81 6.52
CA VAL A 39 -19.72 10.27 7.90
C VAL A 39 -18.40 9.71 8.42
N TRP A 40 -17.52 10.59 8.88
CA TRP A 40 -16.29 10.17 9.53
C TRP A 40 -16.59 9.48 10.86
N VAL A 41 -16.13 8.26 11.02
CA VAL A 41 -16.13 7.51 12.27
C VAL A 41 -14.69 7.49 12.80
N PRO A 42 -14.35 8.30 13.82
CA PRO A 42 -13.01 8.35 14.38
C PRO A 42 -12.59 7.00 15.00
N ILE A 43 -11.30 6.66 14.89
CA ILE A 43 -10.80 5.45 15.56
C ILE A 43 -11.06 5.50 17.06
N VAL A 44 -11.56 4.39 17.57
CA VAL A 44 -11.77 4.22 19.01
C VAL A 44 -10.45 3.84 19.69
N GLN A 45 -10.24 4.37 20.89
CA GLN A 45 -9.01 4.17 21.65
C GLN A 45 -9.30 3.64 23.05
N LEU A 46 -8.33 2.97 23.66
CA LEU A 46 -8.42 2.59 25.07
C LEU A 46 -8.43 3.87 25.93
N SER A 47 -9.25 3.88 26.99
CA SER A 47 -9.15 4.91 28.03
C SER A 47 -7.86 4.73 28.84
N GLU A 48 -7.46 5.73 29.60
CA GLU A 48 -6.25 5.65 30.44
C GLU A 48 -6.26 4.45 31.40
N SER A 49 -7.42 4.17 32.03
CA SER A 49 -7.56 3.00 32.90
C SER A 49 -7.42 1.69 32.13
N GLN A 50 -8.03 1.59 30.93
CA GLN A 50 -7.91 0.43 30.06
C GLN A 50 -6.48 0.25 29.53
N GLN A 51 -5.78 1.36 29.26
CA GLN A 51 -4.38 1.31 28.87
C GLN A 51 -3.47 0.80 29.99
N LYS A 52 -3.73 1.19 31.24
CA LYS A 52 -3.01 0.65 32.43
C LYS A 52 -3.22 -0.86 32.58
N ILE A 53 -4.46 -1.35 32.44
CA ILE A 53 -4.77 -2.78 32.46
C ILE A 53 -4.04 -3.49 31.33
N TYR A 54 -4.10 -2.96 30.13
CA TYR A 54 -3.40 -3.53 28.97
C TYR A 54 -1.90 -3.61 29.19
N SER A 55 -1.26 -2.55 29.69
CA SER A 55 0.17 -2.52 29.98
C SER A 55 0.58 -3.58 31.02
N PHE A 56 -0.28 -3.85 32.01
CA PHE A 56 -0.06 -4.93 32.94
C PHE A 56 -0.12 -6.32 32.27
N ILE A 57 -1.11 -6.55 31.42
CA ILE A 57 -1.24 -7.80 30.64
C ILE A 57 -0.01 -7.99 29.75
N GLU A 58 0.41 -6.96 29.01
CA GLU A 58 1.55 -7.01 28.10
C GLU A 58 2.85 -7.37 28.85
N LYS A 59 3.15 -6.67 29.95
CA LYS A 59 4.32 -6.95 30.79
C LYS A 59 4.31 -8.35 31.37
N SER A 60 3.13 -8.83 31.81
CA SER A 60 2.97 -10.18 32.34
C SER A 60 3.21 -11.24 31.26
N MET A 61 2.67 -11.05 30.06
CA MET A 61 2.90 -11.94 28.93
C MET A 61 4.37 -11.96 28.49
N GLN A 62 5.03 -10.81 28.43
CA GLN A 62 6.46 -10.74 28.13
C GLN A 62 7.30 -11.45 29.17
N LYS A 63 6.99 -11.28 30.47
CA LYS A 63 7.73 -11.92 31.57
C LYS A 63 7.55 -13.44 31.58
N ILE A 64 6.33 -13.93 31.33
CA ILE A 64 6.02 -15.37 31.37
C ILE A 64 6.64 -16.10 30.18
N PHE A 65 6.57 -15.52 28.99
CA PHE A 65 6.94 -16.20 27.75
C PHE A 65 8.32 -15.76 27.21
N ASN A 66 8.97 -14.78 27.82
CA ASN A 66 10.24 -14.20 27.37
C ASN A 66 10.27 -13.89 25.85
N ARG A 67 9.14 -13.44 25.29
CA ARG A 67 8.92 -13.17 23.87
C ARG A 67 8.01 -11.96 23.70
N GLY A 68 8.14 -11.27 22.55
CA GLY A 68 7.27 -10.16 22.21
C GLY A 68 5.78 -10.58 22.16
N TYR A 69 4.92 -9.68 22.65
CA TYR A 69 3.48 -9.78 22.55
C TYR A 69 2.98 -8.73 21.55
N ASN A 70 2.08 -9.12 20.67
CA ASN A 70 1.55 -8.19 19.67
C ASN A 70 0.69 -7.10 20.35
N GLN A 71 1.29 -5.94 20.53
CA GLN A 71 0.63 -4.80 21.18
C GLN A 71 -0.45 -4.14 20.31
N HIS A 72 -0.53 -4.46 19.03
CA HIS A 72 -1.48 -3.86 18.11
C HIS A 72 -2.75 -4.70 17.96
N ILE A 73 -2.59 -6.03 17.89
CA ILE A 73 -3.69 -6.97 17.66
C ILE A 73 -3.66 -8.04 18.74
N ASN A 74 -4.59 -7.95 19.68
CA ASN A 74 -4.74 -8.88 20.78
C ASN A 74 -6.19 -8.92 21.31
N LEU A 75 -6.50 -9.96 22.06
CA LEU A 75 -7.86 -10.24 22.55
C LEU A 75 -8.43 -9.09 23.40
N TYR A 76 -7.63 -8.58 24.35
CA TYR A 76 -8.09 -7.50 25.22
C TYR A 76 -8.51 -6.25 24.43
N LYS A 77 -7.64 -5.81 23.52
CA LYS A 77 -7.98 -4.68 22.64
C LYS A 77 -9.21 -4.98 21.79
N SER A 78 -9.27 -6.17 21.20
CA SER A 78 -10.40 -6.53 20.34
C SER A 78 -11.74 -6.50 21.08
N LEU A 79 -11.81 -7.00 22.30
CA LEU A 79 -13.04 -6.96 23.10
C LEU A 79 -13.45 -5.53 23.45
N VAL A 80 -12.49 -4.71 23.89
CA VAL A 80 -12.77 -3.32 24.31
C VAL A 80 -13.11 -2.44 23.11
N LEU A 81 -12.32 -2.52 22.03
CA LEU A 81 -12.47 -1.65 20.87
C LEU A 81 -13.71 -1.99 20.04
N SER A 82 -14.07 -3.28 19.90
CA SER A 82 -15.33 -3.68 19.26
C SER A 82 -16.55 -3.08 19.97
N ASN A 83 -16.57 -3.10 21.30
CA ASN A 83 -17.67 -2.51 22.06
C ASN A 83 -17.71 -0.98 21.94
N LYS A 84 -16.54 -0.33 21.95
CA LYS A 84 -16.47 1.12 21.73
C LYS A 84 -16.92 1.52 20.34
N LEU A 85 -16.52 0.77 19.32
CA LEU A 85 -16.95 0.99 17.93
C LEU A 85 -18.48 0.80 17.81
N LYS A 86 -19.04 -0.25 18.42
CA LYS A 86 -20.50 -0.42 18.47
C LYS A 86 -21.19 0.82 18.99
N ASN A 87 -20.74 1.36 20.14
CA ASN A 87 -21.32 2.55 20.73
C ASN A 87 -21.14 3.80 19.86
N ALA A 88 -20.03 3.91 19.12
CA ALA A 88 -19.77 5.04 18.21
C ALA A 88 -20.73 5.01 17.01
N ILE A 89 -20.89 3.84 16.37
CA ILE A 89 -21.74 3.72 15.17
C ILE A 89 -23.25 3.77 15.52
N THR A 90 -23.66 3.27 16.68
CA THR A 90 -25.08 3.35 17.12
C THR A 90 -25.56 4.78 17.28
N ARG A 91 -24.66 5.72 17.57
CA ARG A 91 -24.98 7.16 17.71
C ARG A 91 -25.06 7.87 16.35
N GLN A 92 -24.64 7.23 15.28
CA GLN A 92 -24.61 7.78 13.93
C GLN A 92 -25.62 7.04 13.05
N LYS A 93 -26.34 7.76 12.21
CA LYS A 93 -27.27 7.17 11.26
C LYS A 93 -26.48 6.76 10.00
N ILE A 94 -25.84 5.59 10.04
CA ILE A 94 -25.10 5.04 8.91
C ILE A 94 -25.81 3.78 8.39
N ASP A 95 -25.80 3.60 7.08
CA ASP A 95 -26.39 2.45 6.41
C ASP A 95 -25.36 1.35 6.13
N ILE A 96 -24.07 1.70 5.98
CA ILE A 96 -22.93 0.77 5.78
C ILE A 96 -21.73 1.26 6.60
N LEU A 97 -20.99 0.36 7.21
CA LEU A 97 -19.70 0.64 7.84
C LEU A 97 -18.54 0.25 6.91
N PHE A 98 -17.77 1.21 6.44
CA PHE A 98 -16.49 0.97 5.76
C PHE A 98 -15.34 1.18 6.74
N ALA A 99 -14.61 0.11 7.06
CA ALA A 99 -13.61 0.10 8.13
C ALA A 99 -12.26 -0.48 7.66
N PRO A 100 -11.45 0.32 6.94
CA PRO A 100 -10.10 -0.07 6.57
C PRO A 100 -9.21 -0.36 7.78
N THR A 101 -8.40 -1.41 7.70
CA THR A 101 -7.39 -1.83 8.69
C THR A 101 -7.91 -2.17 10.10
N ALA A 102 -9.22 -2.23 10.33
CA ALA A 102 -9.88 -2.31 11.64
C ALA A 102 -10.00 -3.75 12.19
N VAL A 103 -8.92 -4.53 12.24
CA VAL A 103 -8.95 -5.94 12.65
C VAL A 103 -9.47 -6.12 14.09
N CYS A 104 -8.94 -5.35 15.04
CA CYS A 104 -9.35 -5.44 16.45
C CYS A 104 -10.80 -5.02 16.65
N GLU A 105 -11.19 -3.93 16.01
CA GLU A 105 -12.49 -3.30 16.20
C GLU A 105 -13.63 -4.16 15.62
N LEU A 106 -13.34 -4.91 14.57
CA LEU A 106 -14.34 -5.73 13.88
C LEU A 106 -14.46 -7.16 14.42
N ALA A 107 -13.44 -7.69 15.09
CA ALA A 107 -13.41 -9.10 15.51
C ALA A 107 -14.60 -9.54 16.37
N PHE A 108 -15.14 -8.67 17.23
CA PHE A 108 -16.27 -8.91 18.12
C PHE A 108 -17.40 -7.90 17.94
N LEU A 109 -17.35 -7.09 16.90
CA LEU A 109 -18.41 -6.14 16.61
C LEU A 109 -19.73 -6.88 16.30
N LYS A 110 -20.78 -6.57 17.06
CA LYS A 110 -22.14 -7.08 16.82
C LYS A 110 -23.00 -5.91 16.38
N THR A 111 -23.43 -5.92 15.13
CA THR A 111 -24.26 -4.90 14.50
C THR A 111 -25.06 -5.51 13.36
N ASP A 112 -26.19 -4.91 13.03
CA ASP A 112 -27.00 -5.25 11.85
C ASP A 112 -26.61 -4.40 10.62
N ILE A 113 -25.67 -3.45 10.81
CA ILE A 113 -25.15 -2.61 9.71
C ILE A 113 -24.13 -3.45 8.92
N PRO A 114 -24.27 -3.58 7.59
CA PRO A 114 -23.29 -4.25 6.75
C PRO A 114 -21.88 -3.66 6.89
N ILE A 115 -20.87 -4.52 6.94
CA ILE A 115 -19.48 -4.15 7.19
C ILE A 115 -18.63 -4.47 5.96
N ILE A 116 -17.96 -3.45 5.42
CA ILE A 116 -16.91 -3.59 4.41
C ILE A 116 -15.56 -3.36 5.10
N TYR A 117 -14.74 -4.41 5.15
CA TYR A 117 -13.35 -4.35 5.60
C TYR A 117 -12.42 -4.19 4.42
N LEU A 118 -11.33 -3.44 4.57
CA LEU A 118 -10.28 -3.31 3.56
C LEU A 118 -8.89 -3.34 4.22
N ASN A 119 -7.95 -4.07 3.60
CA ASN A 119 -6.54 -4.00 3.97
C ASN A 119 -5.65 -4.29 2.74
N ASP A 120 -4.37 -3.90 2.81
CA ASP A 120 -3.39 -4.16 1.76
C ASP A 120 -2.65 -5.50 1.93
N ALA A 121 -2.80 -6.15 3.08
CA ALA A 121 -2.26 -7.46 3.39
C ALA A 121 -3.09 -8.16 4.46
N ASN A 122 -2.98 -9.48 4.55
CA ASN A 122 -3.42 -10.18 5.75
C ASN A 122 -2.37 -10.02 6.85
N ILE A 123 -2.79 -9.92 8.11
CA ILE A 123 -1.87 -9.77 9.23
C ILE A 123 -0.89 -10.95 9.33
N ALA A 124 -1.37 -12.14 8.97
CA ALA A 124 -0.51 -13.32 8.86
C ALA A 124 0.68 -13.13 7.92
N GLN A 125 0.48 -12.43 6.81
CA GLN A 125 1.54 -12.13 5.83
C GLN A 125 2.52 -11.09 6.35
N LEU A 126 2.10 -10.22 7.28
CA LEU A 126 2.95 -9.20 7.88
C LEU A 126 3.89 -9.75 8.96
N LEU A 127 3.53 -10.90 9.57
CA LEU A 127 4.34 -11.54 10.62
C LEU A 127 5.73 -11.94 10.06
N ASN A 128 6.79 -11.38 10.63
CA ASN A 128 8.18 -11.48 10.18
C ASN A 128 8.45 -10.92 8.76
N TYR A 129 7.51 -10.22 8.17
CA TYR A 129 7.68 -9.53 6.88
C TYR A 129 8.14 -8.07 7.10
N TYR A 130 7.57 -7.40 8.10
CA TYR A 130 8.05 -6.11 8.57
C TYR A 130 8.68 -6.25 9.96
N PRO A 131 9.73 -5.47 10.29
CA PRO A 131 10.34 -5.45 11.62
C PRO A 131 9.32 -5.24 12.75
N TYR A 132 8.34 -4.37 12.51
CA TYR A 132 7.26 -4.03 13.42
C TYR A 132 6.35 -5.22 13.78
N TYR A 133 6.22 -6.21 12.88
CA TYR A 133 5.46 -7.45 13.09
C TYR A 133 6.36 -8.66 13.36
N SER A 134 7.58 -8.42 13.87
CA SER A 134 8.57 -9.48 14.11
C SER A 134 8.81 -9.70 15.60
N GLY A 135 9.39 -10.86 15.94
CA GLY A 135 9.79 -11.18 17.33
C GLY A 135 8.64 -11.65 18.24
N PHE A 136 7.43 -11.83 17.75
CA PHE A 136 6.30 -12.29 18.57
C PHE A 136 6.39 -13.77 18.94
N GLY A 137 5.98 -14.09 20.17
CA GLY A 137 5.85 -15.46 20.65
C GLY A 137 4.74 -16.25 19.93
N ILE A 138 4.81 -17.57 19.99
CA ILE A 138 3.87 -18.47 19.30
C ILE A 138 2.42 -18.20 19.70
N LEU A 139 2.15 -18.01 20.99
CA LEU A 139 0.80 -17.73 21.49
C LEU A 139 0.26 -16.41 20.95
N SER A 140 1.10 -15.36 20.97
CA SER A 140 0.72 -14.05 20.40
C SER A 140 0.43 -14.13 18.91
N LYS A 141 1.24 -14.88 18.14
CA LYS A 141 0.98 -15.12 16.71
C LYS A 141 -0.35 -15.85 16.51
N ARG A 142 -0.61 -16.92 17.25
CA ARG A 142 -1.87 -17.69 17.16
C ARG A 142 -3.08 -16.83 17.51
N GLU A 143 -2.98 -16.02 18.54
CA GLU A 143 -4.03 -15.07 18.94
C GLU A 143 -4.31 -14.06 17.82
N THR A 144 -3.26 -13.44 17.28
CA THR A 144 -3.36 -12.49 16.15
C THR A 144 -4.07 -13.12 14.94
N LEU A 145 -3.66 -14.32 14.52
CA LEU A 145 -4.26 -15.03 13.39
C LEU A 145 -5.72 -15.44 13.65
N TRP A 146 -6.03 -15.84 14.88
CA TRP A 146 -7.39 -16.17 15.26
C TRP A 146 -8.30 -14.93 15.23
N LEU A 147 -7.82 -13.79 15.70
CA LEU A 147 -8.55 -12.51 15.66
C LEU A 147 -8.78 -12.04 14.22
N GLU A 148 -7.77 -12.10 13.36
CA GLU A 148 -7.94 -11.76 11.95
C GLU A 148 -8.98 -12.67 11.28
N ARG A 149 -8.89 -13.99 11.48
CA ARG A 149 -9.90 -14.92 10.98
C ARG A 149 -11.29 -14.60 11.49
N LYS A 150 -11.40 -14.21 12.78
CA LYS A 150 -12.68 -13.83 13.39
C LYS A 150 -13.23 -12.55 12.73
N THR A 151 -12.40 -11.58 12.47
CA THR A 151 -12.77 -10.36 11.72
C THR A 151 -13.29 -10.70 10.33
N LEU A 152 -12.53 -11.48 9.56
CA LEU A 152 -12.91 -11.87 8.20
C LEU A 152 -14.20 -12.68 8.12
N ASN A 153 -14.54 -13.46 9.15
CA ASN A 153 -15.83 -14.14 9.24
C ASN A 153 -16.97 -13.18 9.60
N ASN A 154 -16.68 -12.13 10.37
CA ASN A 154 -17.68 -11.20 10.90
C ASN A 154 -18.09 -10.08 9.92
N VAL A 155 -17.29 -9.81 8.89
CA VAL A 155 -17.57 -8.80 7.88
C VAL A 155 -18.38 -9.37 6.72
N ASP A 156 -19.13 -8.53 6.01
CA ASP A 156 -19.90 -8.92 4.82
C ASP A 156 -19.00 -9.00 3.59
N VAL A 157 -18.09 -8.05 3.46
CA VAL A 157 -17.08 -8.01 2.39
C VAL A 157 -15.71 -7.69 2.94
N ALA A 158 -14.70 -8.47 2.51
CA ALA A 158 -13.29 -8.22 2.77
C ALA A 158 -12.57 -7.88 1.47
N ILE A 159 -12.04 -6.66 1.38
CA ILE A 159 -11.32 -6.14 0.21
C ILE A 159 -9.83 -6.20 0.47
N PHE A 160 -9.08 -6.70 -0.51
CA PHE A 160 -7.62 -6.63 -0.53
C PHE A 160 -7.13 -5.95 -1.81
N SER A 161 -5.98 -5.27 -1.72
CA SER A 161 -5.44 -4.46 -2.81
C SER A 161 -4.53 -5.20 -3.78
N SER A 162 -4.26 -6.48 -3.54
CA SER A 162 -3.38 -7.30 -4.38
C SER A 162 -3.83 -8.76 -4.42
N GLU A 163 -3.52 -9.44 -5.52
CA GLU A 163 -3.71 -10.89 -5.68
C GLU A 163 -2.97 -11.66 -4.58
N TRP A 164 -1.76 -11.22 -4.21
CA TRP A 164 -0.98 -11.80 -3.12
C TRP A 164 -1.77 -11.90 -1.80
N ALA A 165 -2.52 -10.85 -1.44
CA ALA A 165 -3.32 -10.83 -0.24
C ALA A 165 -4.64 -11.62 -0.40
N VAL A 166 -5.29 -11.53 -1.56
CA VAL A 166 -6.52 -12.28 -1.88
C VAL A 166 -6.26 -13.79 -1.86
N ASP A 167 -5.22 -14.24 -2.55
CA ASP A 167 -4.89 -15.69 -2.64
C ASP A 167 -4.52 -16.26 -1.28
N PHE A 168 -3.78 -15.48 -0.48
CA PHE A 168 -3.48 -15.88 0.89
C PHE A 168 -4.76 -16.02 1.72
N ALA A 169 -5.67 -15.06 1.67
CA ALA A 169 -6.92 -15.09 2.42
C ALA A 169 -7.78 -16.30 2.01
N LYS A 170 -7.96 -16.54 0.71
CA LYS A 170 -8.70 -17.69 0.18
C LYS A 170 -8.09 -19.03 0.60
N LYS A 171 -6.78 -19.14 0.60
CA LYS A 171 -6.06 -20.37 0.91
C LYS A 171 -6.03 -20.68 2.42
N ASN A 172 -5.87 -19.66 3.26
CA ASN A 172 -5.53 -19.86 4.69
C ASN A 172 -6.68 -19.59 5.65
N TYR A 173 -7.67 -18.77 5.26
CA TYR A 173 -8.85 -18.52 6.09
C TYR A 173 -10.07 -19.21 5.48
N ARG A 174 -10.67 -20.13 6.22
CA ARG A 174 -11.89 -20.85 5.77
C ARG A 174 -13.11 -19.91 5.82
N ILE A 175 -13.11 -18.90 4.96
CA ILE A 175 -14.20 -17.93 4.77
C ILE A 175 -14.77 -18.08 3.35
N PRO A 176 -16.04 -17.77 3.13
CA PRO A 176 -16.65 -17.80 1.81
C PRO A 176 -15.87 -16.93 0.82
N THR A 177 -15.49 -17.50 -0.32
CA THR A 177 -14.63 -16.81 -1.31
C THR A 177 -15.33 -15.63 -1.96
N GLU A 178 -16.66 -15.65 -2.02
CA GLU A 178 -17.49 -14.55 -2.52
C GLU A 178 -17.39 -13.28 -1.67
N LYS A 179 -17.07 -13.42 -0.38
CA LYS A 179 -16.80 -12.26 0.51
C LYS A 179 -15.47 -11.58 0.23
N ILE A 180 -14.50 -12.27 -0.41
CA ILE A 180 -13.17 -11.74 -0.67
C ILE A 180 -13.16 -11.06 -2.02
N LYS A 181 -12.80 -9.78 -2.05
CA LYS A 181 -12.72 -8.97 -3.27
C LYS A 181 -11.32 -8.41 -3.47
N LEU A 182 -10.91 -8.31 -4.73
CA LEU A 182 -9.68 -7.62 -5.14
C LEU A 182 -10.05 -6.24 -5.66
N LEU A 183 -9.56 -5.18 -5.01
CA LEU A 183 -9.64 -3.82 -5.52
C LEU A 183 -8.26 -3.17 -5.43
N LYS A 184 -7.59 -3.05 -6.58
CA LYS A 184 -6.25 -2.45 -6.65
C LYS A 184 -6.31 -0.95 -6.37
N PHE A 185 -5.34 -0.42 -5.65
CA PHE A 185 -5.26 1.01 -5.38
C PHE A 185 -4.79 1.79 -6.61
N GLY A 186 -5.06 3.08 -6.62
CA GLY A 186 -4.63 4.02 -7.64
C GLY A 186 -3.46 4.92 -7.19
N ALA A 187 -3.06 5.82 -8.08
CA ALA A 187 -2.07 6.86 -7.79
C ALA A 187 -2.64 7.92 -6.83
N ASN A 188 -1.87 8.30 -5.80
CA ASN A 188 -2.28 9.31 -4.83
C ASN A 188 -1.90 10.75 -5.22
N LEU A 189 -1.43 10.93 -6.45
CA LEU A 189 -1.22 12.23 -7.08
C LEU A 189 -2.01 12.31 -8.39
N GLU A 190 -2.19 13.52 -8.89
CA GLU A 190 -2.84 13.72 -10.18
C GLU A 190 -1.95 13.22 -11.30
N VAL A 191 -2.53 12.41 -12.17
CA VAL A 191 -1.86 11.86 -13.33
C VAL A 191 -2.39 12.58 -14.57
N PRO A 192 -1.51 13.13 -15.42
CA PRO A 192 -1.94 13.80 -16.64
C PRO A 192 -2.76 12.88 -17.54
N GLU A 193 -3.84 13.40 -18.14
CA GLU A 193 -4.64 12.66 -19.11
C GLU A 193 -3.80 12.27 -20.34
N HIS A 194 -2.98 13.21 -20.80
CA HIS A 194 -2.06 12.97 -21.89
C HIS A 194 -0.61 13.13 -21.40
N LEU A 195 0.20 12.10 -21.61
CA LEU A 195 1.63 12.19 -21.39
C LEU A 195 2.31 12.91 -22.58
N PRO A 196 3.42 13.62 -22.37
CA PRO A 196 4.25 14.12 -23.48
C PRO A 196 4.53 12.99 -24.47
N SER A 197 4.47 13.29 -25.75
CA SER A 197 4.35 12.33 -26.85
C SER A 197 5.48 11.28 -26.93
N ARG A 198 6.61 11.46 -26.27
CA ARG A 198 7.66 10.43 -26.08
C ARG A 198 8.61 10.82 -24.95
N ARG A 199 9.02 9.84 -24.13
CA ARG A 199 10.25 9.95 -23.35
C ARG A 199 11.42 10.01 -24.32
N VAL A 200 12.17 11.11 -24.29
CA VAL A 200 13.36 11.24 -25.12
C VAL A 200 14.51 10.53 -24.41
N ILE A 201 15.06 9.52 -25.05
CA ILE A 201 16.32 8.89 -24.62
C ILE A 201 17.43 9.59 -25.39
N ASP A 202 18.05 10.55 -24.73
CA ASP A 202 19.06 11.48 -25.29
C ASP A 202 20.51 11.02 -25.03
N GLY A 203 20.68 9.72 -24.78
CA GLY A 203 21.99 9.13 -24.43
C GLY A 203 22.31 9.15 -22.95
N GLU A 204 21.45 9.76 -22.10
CA GLU A 204 21.48 9.65 -20.64
C GLU A 204 20.29 8.82 -20.15
N TYR A 205 20.53 7.83 -19.31
CA TYR A 205 19.49 7.01 -18.69
C TYR A 205 19.22 7.48 -17.26
N ARG A 206 18.05 8.05 -17.02
CA ARG A 206 17.63 8.63 -15.73
C ARG A 206 16.81 7.65 -14.91
N PHE A 207 17.32 7.31 -13.73
CA PHE A 207 16.67 6.44 -12.76
C PHE A 207 16.16 7.25 -11.57
N LEU A 208 14.92 7.04 -11.20
CA LEU A 208 14.29 7.63 -10.03
C LEU A 208 14.20 6.60 -8.89
N PHE A 209 14.73 6.94 -7.72
CA PHE A 209 14.49 6.25 -6.48
C PHE A 209 13.61 7.14 -5.60
N LEU A 210 12.30 6.85 -5.52
CA LEU A 210 11.32 7.66 -4.78
C LEU A 210 10.83 6.88 -3.57
N ALA A 211 11.37 7.18 -2.38
CA ALA A 211 11.07 6.47 -1.14
C ALA A 211 11.50 7.24 0.11
N VAL A 212 10.89 6.95 1.26
CA VAL A 212 11.20 7.57 2.56
C VAL A 212 11.93 6.63 3.53
N ASN A 213 12.32 5.44 3.08
CA ASN A 213 13.05 4.48 3.91
C ASN A 213 14.08 3.75 3.05
N TRP A 214 15.33 4.17 3.17
CA TRP A 214 16.46 3.71 2.37
C TRP A 214 16.72 2.20 2.50
N GLU A 215 16.75 1.70 3.74
CA GLU A 215 17.08 0.31 4.05
C GLU A 215 16.00 -0.64 3.54
N ARG A 216 14.75 -0.41 3.94
CA ARG A 216 13.63 -1.29 3.54
C ARG A 216 13.40 -1.27 2.02
N LYS A 217 13.68 -0.15 1.38
CA LYS A 217 13.55 -0.01 -0.08
C LYS A 217 14.82 -0.43 -0.83
N ARG A 218 15.85 -0.89 -0.09
CA ARG A 218 17.13 -1.40 -0.61
C ARG A 218 17.81 -0.39 -1.53
N GLY A 219 17.88 0.86 -1.09
CA GLY A 219 18.49 1.93 -1.86
C GLY A 219 19.98 1.68 -2.17
N THR A 220 20.71 1.06 -1.24
CA THR A 220 22.09 0.64 -1.47
C THR A 220 22.20 -0.32 -2.66
N LEU A 221 21.27 -1.28 -2.79
CA LEU A 221 21.24 -2.21 -3.93
C LEU A 221 21.00 -1.44 -5.25
N ALA A 222 20.08 -0.47 -5.25
CA ALA A 222 19.84 0.36 -6.44
C ALA A 222 21.08 1.16 -6.84
N PHE A 223 21.74 1.78 -5.85
CA PHE A 223 22.98 2.53 -6.09
C PHE A 223 24.10 1.65 -6.62
N GLU A 224 24.41 0.51 -5.99
CA GLU A 224 25.47 -0.39 -6.43
C GLU A 224 25.20 -0.97 -7.84
N THR A 225 23.94 -1.29 -8.14
CA THR A 225 23.51 -1.70 -9.49
C THR A 225 23.89 -0.65 -10.55
N LEU A 226 23.53 0.62 -10.29
CA LEU A 226 23.81 1.70 -11.26
C LEU A 226 25.29 2.03 -11.32
N LYS A 227 26.04 1.87 -10.23
CA LYS A 227 27.49 2.01 -10.21
C LYS A 227 28.18 0.97 -11.12
N ILE A 228 27.67 -0.28 -11.13
CA ILE A 228 28.16 -1.30 -12.07
C ILE A 228 27.94 -0.88 -13.52
N LEU A 229 26.75 -0.36 -13.86
CA LEU A 229 26.44 0.12 -15.21
C LEU A 229 27.28 1.32 -15.58
N LYS A 230 27.52 2.25 -14.64
CA LYS A 230 28.41 3.41 -14.85
C LYS A 230 29.83 2.97 -15.17
N ASN A 231 30.35 1.99 -14.42
CA ASN A 231 31.69 1.44 -14.64
C ASN A 231 31.82 0.69 -15.98
N LYS A 232 30.72 0.17 -16.52
CA LYS A 232 30.64 -0.42 -17.88
C LYS A 232 30.55 0.64 -18.98
N GLY A 233 30.51 1.94 -18.64
CA GLY A 233 30.49 3.04 -19.60
C GLY A 233 29.10 3.56 -19.97
N TYR A 234 28.01 3.05 -19.35
CA TYR A 234 26.67 3.59 -19.58
C TYR A 234 26.52 4.98 -18.91
N ASN A 235 25.92 5.93 -19.62
CA ASN A 235 25.62 7.23 -19.07
C ASN A 235 24.33 7.17 -18.25
N VAL A 236 24.46 6.82 -16.96
CA VAL A 236 23.35 6.71 -16.01
C VAL A 236 23.37 7.89 -15.03
N LYS A 237 22.17 8.37 -14.66
CA LYS A 237 21.93 9.34 -13.58
C LYS A 237 20.92 8.72 -12.60
N LEU A 238 21.16 8.86 -11.30
CA LEU A 238 20.25 8.46 -10.23
C LEU A 238 19.74 9.69 -9.48
N THR A 239 18.44 9.90 -9.46
CA THR A 239 17.79 10.89 -8.59
C THR A 239 17.13 10.17 -7.42
N ILE A 240 17.57 10.47 -6.20
CA ILE A 240 17.04 9.91 -4.93
C ILE A 240 16.13 10.97 -4.31
N VAL A 241 14.88 10.64 -4.06
CA VAL A 241 13.89 11.55 -3.47
C VAL A 241 13.31 10.95 -2.19
N GLY A 242 13.40 11.69 -1.08
CA GLY A 242 12.82 11.33 0.21
C GLY A 242 13.74 10.57 1.15
N CYS A 243 14.96 10.23 0.74
CA CYS A 243 16.03 9.66 1.55
C CYS A 243 17.31 10.47 1.35
N GLU A 244 18.16 10.54 2.38
CA GLU A 244 19.42 11.29 2.35
C GLU A 244 20.60 10.37 2.70
N PRO A 245 20.96 9.40 1.83
CA PRO A 245 22.12 8.54 2.05
C PRO A 245 23.41 9.37 1.90
N ASN A 246 24.46 8.97 2.62
CA ASN A 246 25.79 9.60 2.47
C ASN A 246 26.49 9.07 1.20
N ILE A 247 26.10 9.59 0.03
CA ILE A 247 26.66 9.27 -1.30
C ILE A 247 27.21 10.55 -1.91
N GLN A 248 28.45 10.50 -2.37
CA GLN A 248 29.15 11.63 -3.00
C GLN A 248 29.61 11.21 -4.42
N GLU A 249 28.67 11.17 -5.35
CA GLU A 249 28.92 10.83 -6.75
C GLU A 249 28.28 11.88 -7.68
N ASN A 250 28.97 12.34 -8.69
CA ASN A 250 28.51 13.41 -9.58
C ASN A 250 27.32 13.03 -10.47
N TRP A 251 27.01 11.74 -10.58
CA TRP A 251 25.86 11.19 -11.32
C TRP A 251 24.67 10.86 -10.40
N VAL A 252 24.77 11.20 -9.10
CA VAL A 252 23.70 11.01 -8.11
C VAL A 252 23.22 12.37 -7.62
N GLU A 253 21.91 12.57 -7.70
CA GLU A 253 21.22 13.73 -7.17
C GLU A 253 20.36 13.33 -5.98
N ILE A 254 20.55 13.96 -4.82
CA ILE A 254 19.83 13.67 -3.59
C ILE A 254 18.89 14.82 -3.28
N ILE A 255 17.60 14.53 -3.22
CA ILE A 255 16.53 15.47 -2.90
C ILE A 255 15.92 15.04 -1.57
N PRO A 256 15.91 15.90 -0.55
CA PRO A 256 15.25 15.63 0.72
C PRO A 256 13.76 15.28 0.56
N PHE A 257 13.11 14.96 1.68
CA PHE A 257 11.68 14.66 1.68
C PHE A 257 10.86 15.80 1.05
N LEU A 258 10.05 15.44 0.07
CA LEU A 258 9.08 16.35 -0.59
C LEU A 258 7.67 16.08 -0.06
N ASN A 259 6.99 17.13 0.39
CA ASN A 259 5.65 17.05 0.95
C ASN A 259 4.60 17.18 -0.17
N LYS A 260 3.88 16.11 -0.48
CA LYS A 260 2.82 16.10 -1.50
C LYS A 260 1.65 17.07 -1.22
N ASN A 261 1.54 17.61 0.00
CA ASN A 261 0.57 18.67 0.31
C ASN A 261 1.09 20.07 -0.05
N ASN A 262 2.37 20.23 -0.36
CA ASN A 262 2.95 21.47 -0.86
C ASN A 262 2.93 21.45 -2.40
N PRO A 263 2.28 22.42 -3.08
CA PRO A 263 2.17 22.41 -4.53
C PRO A 263 3.53 22.42 -5.26
N ALA A 264 4.53 23.13 -4.73
CA ALA A 264 5.87 23.20 -5.35
C ALA A 264 6.61 21.86 -5.22
N ASP A 265 6.49 21.16 -4.07
CA ASP A 265 7.07 19.84 -3.87
C ASP A 265 6.36 18.78 -4.72
N LEU A 266 5.04 18.88 -4.82
CA LEU A 266 4.23 18.00 -5.68
C LEU A 266 4.65 18.14 -7.14
N GLN A 267 4.82 19.37 -7.62
CA GLN A 267 5.28 19.63 -8.98
C GLN A 267 6.66 19.01 -9.25
N LYS A 268 7.61 19.14 -8.31
CA LYS A 268 8.93 18.50 -8.43
C LYS A 268 8.82 16.97 -8.54
N ILE A 269 7.95 16.33 -7.72
CA ILE A 269 7.73 14.88 -7.82
C ILE A 269 7.20 14.51 -9.21
N GLN A 270 6.23 15.27 -9.72
CA GLN A 270 5.66 15.07 -11.05
C GLN A 270 6.71 15.25 -12.15
N ASP A 271 7.57 16.26 -12.04
CA ASP A 271 8.65 16.51 -12.99
C ASP A 271 9.66 15.34 -13.00
N PHE A 272 10.03 14.81 -11.83
CA PHE A 272 10.89 13.62 -11.76
C PHE A 272 10.22 12.39 -12.40
N LEU A 273 8.92 12.18 -12.17
CA LEU A 273 8.19 11.09 -12.81
C LEU A 273 8.09 11.24 -14.34
N LEU A 274 7.97 12.46 -14.83
CA LEU A 274 7.91 12.76 -16.25
C LEU A 274 9.27 12.62 -16.95
N THR A 275 10.36 13.06 -16.30
CA THR A 275 11.68 13.14 -16.92
C THR A 275 12.56 11.91 -16.75
N SER A 276 12.24 11.03 -15.79
CA SER A 276 12.97 9.77 -15.56
C SER A 276 12.61 8.70 -16.60
N HIS A 277 13.49 7.73 -16.81
CA HIS A 277 13.27 6.59 -17.70
C HIS A 277 12.82 5.34 -16.95
N PHE A 278 13.17 5.22 -15.67
CA PHE A 278 12.80 4.10 -14.80
C PHE A 278 12.52 4.59 -13.39
N LEU A 279 11.50 3.99 -12.74
CA LEU A 279 11.44 3.96 -11.28
C LEU A 279 12.22 2.72 -10.82
N PHE A 280 13.29 2.90 -10.04
CA PHE A 280 14.09 1.79 -9.54
C PHE A 280 14.04 1.73 -8.02
N VAL A 281 13.19 0.85 -7.48
CA VAL A 281 12.98 0.65 -6.04
C VAL A 281 12.95 -0.86 -5.76
N PRO A 282 14.11 -1.52 -5.56
CA PRO A 282 14.21 -2.96 -5.35
C PRO A 282 13.82 -3.35 -3.91
N THR A 283 12.60 -3.01 -3.50
CA THR A 283 12.12 -3.09 -2.12
C THR A 283 12.27 -4.47 -1.48
N GLU A 284 12.67 -4.51 -0.21
CA GLU A 284 12.72 -5.74 0.61
C GLU A 284 11.33 -6.24 0.98
N ALA A 285 10.41 -5.31 1.26
CA ALA A 285 9.06 -5.60 1.69
C ALA A 285 8.09 -4.48 1.31
N ASP A 286 7.00 -4.84 0.64
CA ASP A 286 5.90 -3.94 0.32
C ASP A 286 4.58 -4.70 0.10
N CYS A 287 3.49 -4.20 0.63
CA CYS A 287 2.16 -4.78 0.44
C CYS A 287 1.47 -4.17 -0.78
N THR A 288 1.49 -2.83 -0.88
CA THR A 288 0.91 -2.08 -1.99
C THR A 288 1.68 -0.78 -2.17
N PRO A 289 2.75 -0.79 -2.97
CA PRO A 289 3.58 0.40 -3.19
C PRO A 289 2.84 1.43 -4.06
N ILE A 290 2.23 2.43 -3.44
CA ILE A 290 1.49 3.50 -4.13
C ILE A 290 2.36 4.21 -5.19
N VAL A 291 3.64 4.37 -4.92
CA VAL A 291 4.58 4.98 -5.88
C VAL A 291 4.65 4.20 -7.21
N PHE A 292 4.29 2.91 -7.21
CA PHE A 292 4.25 2.11 -8.44
C PHE A 292 2.98 2.41 -9.26
N CYS A 293 1.84 2.69 -8.61
CA CYS A 293 0.67 3.22 -9.31
C CYS A 293 0.97 4.59 -9.91
N GLU A 294 1.65 5.45 -9.14
CA GLU A 294 2.09 6.78 -9.58
C GLU A 294 3.02 6.67 -10.79
N ALA A 295 4.08 5.86 -10.71
CA ALA A 295 5.00 5.62 -11.81
C ALA A 295 4.28 5.09 -13.07
N SER A 296 3.42 4.10 -12.91
CA SER A 296 2.63 3.53 -14.03
C SER A 296 1.73 4.58 -14.66
N GLY A 297 1.10 5.47 -13.86
CA GLY A 297 0.31 6.60 -14.36
C GLY A 297 1.10 7.55 -15.23
N TYR A 298 2.36 7.78 -14.89
CA TYR A 298 3.30 8.58 -15.68
C TYR A 298 4.01 7.76 -16.78
N GLY A 299 3.57 6.54 -17.04
CA GLY A 299 4.20 5.66 -18.02
C GLY A 299 5.66 5.37 -17.71
N LEU A 300 6.05 5.27 -16.44
CA LEU A 300 7.41 5.01 -16.02
C LEU A 300 7.60 3.52 -15.75
N PRO A 301 8.40 2.78 -16.53
CA PRO A 301 8.71 1.39 -16.27
C PRO A 301 9.34 1.21 -14.89
N ILE A 302 8.95 0.14 -14.19
CA ILE A 302 9.35 -0.09 -12.81
C ILE A 302 10.34 -1.25 -12.74
N ILE A 303 11.43 -1.05 -12.00
CA ILE A 303 12.41 -2.08 -11.67
C ILE A 303 12.32 -2.34 -10.17
N SER A 304 11.98 -3.57 -9.79
CA SER A 304 11.77 -3.91 -8.38
C SER A 304 12.04 -5.37 -8.06
N THR A 305 11.88 -5.71 -6.78
CA THR A 305 11.96 -7.09 -6.27
C THR A 305 10.58 -7.73 -6.27
N ASN A 306 10.49 -8.99 -6.65
CA ASN A 306 9.26 -9.77 -6.54
C ASN A 306 9.03 -10.19 -5.07
N THR A 307 8.30 -9.36 -4.33
CA THR A 307 7.99 -9.56 -2.91
C THR A 307 6.62 -8.98 -2.56
N GLY A 308 5.89 -9.64 -1.68
CA GLY A 308 4.59 -9.16 -1.21
C GLY A 308 3.60 -8.88 -2.35
N GLY A 309 2.96 -7.71 -2.31
CA GLY A 309 2.00 -7.29 -3.34
C GLY A 309 2.62 -6.55 -4.53
N VAL A 310 3.95 -6.50 -4.65
CA VAL A 310 4.65 -5.80 -5.74
C VAL A 310 4.23 -6.30 -7.12
N SER A 311 4.07 -7.61 -7.30
CA SER A 311 3.67 -8.23 -8.58
C SER A 311 2.27 -7.82 -9.06
N ALA A 312 1.41 -7.29 -8.18
CA ALA A 312 0.12 -6.73 -8.59
C ALA A 312 0.27 -5.47 -9.47
N HIS A 313 1.40 -4.76 -9.33
CA HIS A 313 1.67 -3.49 -10.00
C HIS A 313 2.54 -3.63 -11.25
N ILE A 314 3.33 -4.70 -11.34
CA ILE A 314 4.33 -4.87 -12.39
C ILE A 314 4.09 -6.21 -13.10
N GLU A 315 3.88 -6.18 -14.40
CA GLU A 315 3.94 -7.36 -15.26
C GLU A 315 5.38 -7.52 -15.73
N ASN A 316 6.08 -8.53 -15.15
CA ASN A 316 7.49 -8.76 -15.44
C ASN A 316 7.76 -8.92 -16.94
N GLY A 317 8.77 -8.23 -17.44
CA GLY A 317 9.14 -8.19 -18.86
C GLY A 317 8.28 -7.28 -19.73
N LYS A 318 7.06 -6.92 -19.29
CA LYS A 318 6.10 -6.12 -20.07
C LYS A 318 5.99 -4.67 -19.59
N THR A 319 5.78 -4.43 -18.29
CA THR A 319 5.67 -3.07 -17.73
C THR A 319 6.88 -2.68 -16.90
N GLY A 320 7.83 -3.59 -16.72
CA GLY A 320 9.02 -3.39 -15.93
C GLY A 320 9.80 -4.68 -15.73
N ILE A 321 10.69 -4.67 -14.74
CA ILE A 321 11.54 -5.80 -14.34
C ILE A 321 11.24 -6.17 -12.89
N LEU A 322 10.97 -7.45 -12.64
CA LEU A 322 10.87 -8.04 -11.31
C LEU A 322 11.94 -9.13 -11.14
N LEU A 323 12.85 -8.94 -10.21
CA LEU A 323 13.83 -9.96 -9.85
C LEU A 323 13.49 -10.63 -8.50
N PRO A 324 13.97 -11.84 -8.26
CA PRO A 324 13.74 -12.54 -7.01
C PRO A 324 14.40 -11.80 -5.82
N LYS A 325 13.93 -12.08 -4.60
CA LYS A 325 14.36 -11.37 -3.39
C LYS A 325 15.87 -11.49 -3.10
N ASN A 326 16.49 -12.56 -3.53
CA ASN A 326 17.93 -12.82 -3.39
C ASN A 326 18.79 -12.29 -4.55
N ALA A 327 18.19 -11.58 -5.52
CA ALA A 327 18.93 -10.99 -6.63
C ALA A 327 19.96 -9.95 -6.12
N THR A 328 21.13 -9.99 -6.72
CA THR A 328 22.27 -9.11 -6.42
C THR A 328 22.27 -7.86 -7.30
N ALA A 329 23.20 -6.94 -7.04
CA ALA A 329 23.39 -5.74 -7.88
C ALA A 329 23.80 -6.11 -9.31
N GLU A 330 24.58 -7.19 -9.48
CA GLU A 330 25.00 -7.73 -10.75
C GLU A 330 23.82 -8.29 -11.54
N ASP A 331 22.91 -9.01 -10.89
CA ASP A 331 21.70 -9.53 -11.52
C ASP A 331 20.81 -8.40 -12.06
N TYR A 332 20.59 -7.36 -11.24
CA TYR A 332 19.85 -6.17 -11.67
C TYR A 332 20.58 -5.44 -12.81
N ALA A 333 21.90 -5.26 -12.69
CA ALA A 333 22.68 -4.59 -13.72
C ALA A 333 22.61 -5.32 -15.06
N HIS A 334 22.65 -6.66 -15.03
CA HIS A 334 22.53 -7.49 -16.23
C HIS A 334 21.18 -7.32 -16.93
N GLU A 335 20.07 -7.37 -16.17
CA GLU A 335 18.73 -7.20 -16.75
C GLU A 335 18.47 -5.77 -17.23
N ILE A 336 19.00 -4.75 -16.53
CA ILE A 336 18.90 -3.38 -16.95
C ILE A 336 19.73 -3.14 -18.22
N GLU A 337 20.96 -3.67 -18.29
CA GLU A 337 21.86 -3.54 -19.44
C GLU A 337 21.19 -4.00 -20.74
N LYS A 338 20.43 -5.10 -20.71
CA LYS A 338 19.64 -5.57 -21.87
C LYS A 338 18.69 -4.50 -22.40
N LEU A 339 18.03 -3.76 -21.47
CA LEU A 339 17.12 -2.66 -21.87
C LEU A 339 17.88 -1.44 -22.40
N LEU A 340 19.06 -1.13 -21.83
CA LEU A 340 19.85 -0.01 -22.28
C LEU A 340 20.43 -0.22 -23.67
N GLN A 341 20.65 -1.49 -24.07
CA GLN A 341 21.06 -1.87 -25.41
C GLN A 341 19.91 -1.81 -26.43
N HIS A 342 18.65 -1.77 -25.97
CA HIS A 342 17.43 -1.79 -26.76
C HIS A 342 16.45 -0.69 -26.32
N PRO A 343 16.76 0.61 -26.57
CA PRO A 343 15.95 1.74 -26.07
C PRO A 343 14.48 1.70 -26.50
N GLU A 344 14.17 1.08 -27.63
CA GLU A 344 12.80 0.87 -28.12
C GLU A 344 11.95 0.05 -27.13
N GLN A 345 12.55 -0.92 -26.42
CA GLN A 345 11.86 -1.71 -25.41
C GLN A 345 11.50 -0.89 -24.17
N ILE A 346 12.29 0.16 -23.86
CA ILE A 346 11.97 1.09 -22.75
C ILE A 346 10.68 1.85 -23.08
N LEU A 347 10.56 2.31 -24.34
CA LEU A 347 9.35 3.01 -24.80
C LEU A 347 8.13 2.12 -24.84
N GLU A 348 8.28 0.87 -25.26
CA GLU A 348 7.22 -0.13 -25.24
C GLU A 348 6.75 -0.39 -23.81
N LYS A 349 7.68 -0.62 -22.86
CA LYS A 349 7.35 -0.80 -21.44
C LYS A 349 6.68 0.42 -20.83
N SER A 350 7.07 1.62 -21.26
CA SER A 350 6.45 2.88 -20.84
C SER A 350 4.96 2.92 -21.25
N GLN A 351 4.63 2.57 -22.49
CA GLN A 351 3.27 2.50 -22.98
C GLN A 351 2.45 1.42 -22.27
N ASN A 352 3.06 0.25 -22.04
CA ASN A 352 2.42 -0.84 -21.33
C ASN A 352 2.15 -0.49 -19.84
N ALA A 353 3.07 0.21 -19.18
CA ALA A 353 2.89 0.68 -17.80
C ALA A 353 1.70 1.66 -17.72
N ARG A 354 1.62 2.62 -18.65
CA ARG A 354 0.49 3.56 -18.75
C ARG A 354 -0.83 2.82 -19.01
N THR A 355 -0.86 1.88 -19.94
CA THR A 355 -2.04 1.07 -20.24
C THR A 355 -2.52 0.28 -19.01
N LYS A 356 -1.57 -0.29 -18.23
CA LYS A 356 -1.92 -0.99 -16.98
C LYS A 356 -2.52 -0.04 -15.95
N TYR A 357 -1.96 1.17 -15.80
CA TYR A 357 -2.55 2.20 -14.94
C TYR A 357 -3.99 2.52 -15.33
N GLU A 358 -4.24 2.80 -16.61
CA GLU A 358 -5.57 3.16 -17.11
C GLU A 358 -6.61 2.05 -16.91
N LYS A 359 -6.20 0.80 -17.01
CA LYS A 359 -7.09 -0.35 -16.85
C LYS A 359 -7.32 -0.75 -15.39
N GLU A 360 -6.30 -0.66 -14.53
CA GLU A 360 -6.31 -1.34 -13.23
C GLU A 360 -5.88 -0.47 -12.05
N LEU A 361 -4.85 0.41 -12.23
CA LEU A 361 -4.13 1.04 -11.12
C LEU A 361 -4.57 2.50 -10.90
N ASN A 362 -5.86 2.79 -11.04
CA ASN A 362 -6.43 4.12 -10.88
C ASN A 362 -7.64 4.11 -9.94
N TRP A 363 -7.89 5.24 -9.30
CA TRP A 363 -8.95 5.37 -8.32
C TRP A 363 -10.35 5.33 -8.93
N GLU A 364 -10.51 5.66 -10.21
CA GLU A 364 -11.81 5.57 -10.88
C GLU A 364 -12.25 4.11 -11.01
N ASN A 365 -11.34 3.22 -11.42
CA ASN A 365 -11.60 1.79 -11.47
C ASN A 365 -11.90 1.22 -10.07
N TRP A 366 -11.16 1.66 -9.03
CA TRP A 366 -11.46 1.31 -7.64
C TRP A 366 -12.86 1.76 -7.25
N GLY A 367 -13.23 3.00 -7.55
CA GLY A 367 -14.54 3.58 -7.24
C GLY A 367 -15.70 2.85 -7.92
N ASN A 368 -15.54 2.49 -9.21
CA ASN A 368 -16.52 1.69 -9.96
C ASN A 368 -16.79 0.36 -9.25
N GLN A 369 -15.74 -0.40 -8.94
CA GLN A 369 -15.85 -1.70 -8.28
C GLN A 369 -16.39 -1.59 -6.86
N PHE A 370 -16.00 -0.56 -6.10
CA PHE A 370 -16.52 -0.31 -4.75
C PHE A 370 -18.01 0.03 -4.77
N ASN A 371 -18.45 0.84 -5.73
CA ASN A 371 -19.86 1.16 -5.95
C ASN A 371 -20.69 -0.09 -6.27
N ASP A 372 -20.16 -1.02 -7.07
CA ASP A 372 -20.84 -2.29 -7.36
C ASP A 372 -20.95 -3.18 -6.11
N ILE A 373 -19.94 -3.18 -5.25
CA ILE A 373 -19.99 -3.88 -3.95
C ILE A 373 -21.12 -3.29 -3.09
N ILE A 374 -21.22 -1.96 -2.99
CA ILE A 374 -22.28 -1.30 -2.21
C ILE A 374 -23.66 -1.66 -2.76
N LYS A 375 -23.86 -1.61 -4.07
CA LYS A 375 -25.15 -1.97 -4.71
C LYS A 375 -25.53 -3.42 -4.39
N ASN A 376 -24.58 -4.34 -4.46
CA ASN A 376 -24.82 -5.75 -4.17
C ASN A 376 -25.20 -5.97 -2.69
N ILE A 377 -24.58 -5.26 -1.76
CA ILE A 377 -24.94 -5.31 -0.33
C ILE A 377 -26.36 -4.80 -0.10
N LEU A 378 -26.74 -3.71 -0.76
CA LEU A 378 -28.06 -3.09 -0.58
C LEU A 378 -29.21 -3.84 -1.28
N SER A 379 -28.91 -4.78 -2.17
CA SER A 379 -29.89 -5.60 -2.88
C SER A 379 -30.20 -6.92 -2.19
N GLN A 380 -29.46 -7.27 -1.15
CA GLN A 380 -29.68 -8.44 -0.29
C GLN A 380 -30.62 -8.14 0.87
#